data_1c2a6cfaa614935df0f91fdeb9528435
#
_entry.id   1c2a6cfaa614935df0f91fdeb9528435
#
_cell.length_a   1.000
_cell.length_b   1.000
_cell.length_c   1.000
_cell.angle_alpha   90.00
_cell.angle_beta   90.00
_cell.angle_gamma   90.00
#
_symmetry.space_group_name_H-M   'P 1'
#
loop_
_entity.id
_entity.type
_entity.pdbx_description
1 polymer ?
#
loop_
_entity_poly.entity_id
_entity_poly.type
_entity_poly.pdbx_seq_one_letter_code
_entity_poly.pdbx_strand_id
1 'polypeptide(L)'
;MDAVKEVHRLICRGYTDVVDADLSKYFDSIPHGDLLKSVARRVADGAVLRLIKLWLKAPIEERGGDGSRRMSGGKGNTRGTPQGGVASPMLANIYMNRFLKYWRLTKRGDAFRAHVVAYADDFVILCRGRAAEAATWTKSVMIKLG
;
A
#
# COMPACT_ATOMS: atom_id res chain seq x y z
N MET A 1 1.53 9.15 17.17
CA MET A 1 0.14 8.91 17.62
C MET A 1 -0.89 9.81 16.98
N ASP A 2 -0.48 10.56 15.97
CA ASP A 2 -1.38 11.51 15.30
C ASP A 2 -2.51 10.84 14.54
N ALA A 3 -2.27 9.65 13.97
CA ALA A 3 -3.29 8.87 13.27
C ALA A 3 -4.47 8.48 14.19
N VAL A 4 -4.18 8.01 15.41
CA VAL A 4 -5.20 7.63 16.39
C VAL A 4 -6.01 8.84 16.83
N LYS A 5 -5.36 9.97 17.08
CA LYS A 5 -6.03 11.22 17.42
C LYS A 5 -6.95 11.70 16.29
N GLU A 6 -6.49 11.59 15.04
CA GLU A 6 -7.27 11.97 13.87
C GLU A 6 -8.49 11.08 13.70
N VAL A 7 -8.35 9.77 13.88
CA VAL A 7 -9.48 8.83 13.83
C VAL A 7 -10.50 9.18 14.91
N HIS A 8 -10.07 9.42 16.13
CA HIS A 8 -10.93 9.81 17.23
C HIS A 8 -11.69 11.12 16.92
N ARG A 9 -10.97 12.11 16.41
CA ARG A 9 -11.56 13.40 16.01
C ARG A 9 -12.66 13.23 14.97
N LEU A 10 -12.41 12.40 13.94
CA LEU A 10 -13.36 12.14 12.87
C LEU A 10 -14.58 11.37 13.36
N ILE A 11 -14.40 10.38 14.24
CA ILE A 11 -15.51 9.63 14.84
C ILE A 11 -16.41 10.60 15.63
N CYS A 12 -15.83 11.50 16.42
CA CYS A 12 -16.58 12.51 17.17
C CYS A 12 -17.36 13.47 16.28
N ARG A 13 -16.93 13.64 15.02
CA ARG A 13 -17.62 14.49 14.04
C ARG A 13 -18.65 13.74 13.18
N GLY A 14 -18.94 12.47 13.48
CA GLY A 14 -19.96 11.68 12.81
C GLY A 14 -19.46 10.82 11.65
N TYR A 15 -18.16 10.73 11.42
CA TYR A 15 -17.57 9.81 10.42
C TYR A 15 -17.40 8.43 11.07
N THR A 16 -18.50 7.72 11.26
CA THR A 16 -18.56 6.47 12.02
C THR A 16 -18.51 5.21 11.17
N ASP A 17 -18.69 5.33 9.85
CA ASP A 17 -18.55 4.21 8.93
C ASP A 17 -17.09 4.04 8.54
N VAL A 18 -16.56 2.85 8.75
CA VAL A 18 -15.13 2.57 8.55
C VAL A 18 -14.93 1.56 7.43
N VAL A 19 -14.07 1.90 6.48
CA VAL A 19 -13.52 0.97 5.49
C VAL A 19 -12.09 0.65 5.91
N ASP A 20 -11.87 -0.58 6.33
CA ASP A 20 -10.54 -1.08 6.67
C ASP A 20 -9.95 -1.78 5.45
N ALA A 21 -8.79 -1.31 5.00
CA ALA A 21 -8.10 -1.87 3.85
C ALA A 21 -6.92 -2.72 4.31
N ASP A 22 -7.00 -4.02 4.05
CA ASP A 22 -5.91 -4.95 4.31
C ASP A 22 -4.87 -4.83 3.20
N LEU A 23 -3.68 -4.35 3.55
CA LEU A 23 -2.55 -4.18 2.65
C LEU A 23 -1.65 -5.41 2.55
N SER A 24 -1.89 -6.47 3.31
CA SER A 24 -1.06 -7.68 3.25
C SER A 24 -1.04 -8.27 1.84
N LYS A 25 -2.19 -8.39 1.21
CA LYS A 25 -2.31 -8.81 -0.20
C LYS A 25 -1.72 -7.79 -1.18
N TYR A 26 -1.71 -6.53 -0.80
CA TYR A 26 -1.15 -5.45 -1.57
C TYR A 26 0.37 -5.61 -1.75
N PHE A 27 1.10 -5.98 -0.69
CA PHE A 27 2.54 -6.24 -0.78
C PHE A 27 2.87 -7.30 -1.82
N ASP A 28 2.04 -8.34 -1.94
CA ASP A 28 2.25 -9.44 -2.88
C ASP A 28 1.92 -9.08 -4.33
N SER A 29 1.17 -8.01 -4.55
CA SER A 29 0.64 -7.63 -5.86
C SER A 29 1.30 -6.40 -6.49
N ILE A 30 2.18 -5.68 -5.79
CA ILE A 30 2.80 -4.46 -6.32
C ILE A 30 3.64 -4.77 -7.56
N PRO A 31 3.32 -4.19 -8.75
CA PRO A 31 4.14 -4.39 -9.94
C PRO A 31 5.52 -3.73 -9.77
N HIS A 32 6.58 -4.47 -10.01
CA HIS A 32 7.96 -3.97 -9.84
C HIS A 32 8.25 -2.77 -10.76
N GLY A 33 7.80 -2.81 -12.00
CA GLY A 33 8.02 -1.72 -12.96
C GLY A 33 7.40 -0.40 -12.49
N ASP A 34 6.16 -0.44 -12.03
CA ASP A 34 5.46 0.75 -11.55
C ASP A 34 6.01 1.25 -10.21
N LEU A 35 6.43 0.33 -9.33
CA LEU A 35 7.10 0.67 -8.09
C LEU A 35 8.42 1.40 -8.37
N LEU A 36 9.24 0.88 -9.28
CA LEU A 36 10.51 1.50 -9.65
C LEU A 36 10.31 2.89 -10.29
N LYS A 37 9.29 3.07 -11.11
CA LYS A 37 8.92 4.39 -11.64
C LYS A 37 8.58 5.38 -10.53
N SER A 38 7.86 4.93 -9.52
CA SER A 38 7.48 5.77 -8.37
C SER A 38 8.69 6.14 -7.52
N VAL A 39 9.61 5.20 -7.31
CA VAL A 39 10.87 5.45 -6.60
C VAL A 39 11.77 6.40 -7.39
N ALA A 40 11.86 6.24 -8.71
CA ALA A 40 12.68 7.07 -9.59
C ALA A 40 12.29 8.55 -9.58
N ARG A 41 11.07 8.87 -9.24
CA ARG A 41 10.63 10.27 -9.06
C ARG A 41 11.32 10.97 -7.88
N ARG A 42 11.83 10.21 -6.91
CA ARG A 42 12.46 10.71 -5.69
C ARG A 42 13.95 10.42 -5.62
N VAL A 43 14.38 9.34 -6.27
CA VAL A 43 15.75 8.85 -6.25
C VAL A 43 16.26 8.85 -7.69
N ALA A 44 17.19 9.75 -8.01
CA ALA A 44 17.75 9.89 -9.36
C ALA A 44 18.93 8.95 -9.61
N ASP A 45 19.54 8.38 -8.57
CA ASP A 45 20.72 7.53 -8.68
C ASP A 45 20.36 6.16 -9.27
N GLY A 46 20.88 5.90 -10.49
CA GLY A 46 20.62 4.63 -11.19
C GLY A 46 21.23 3.41 -10.50
N ALA A 47 22.31 3.58 -9.75
CA ALA A 47 22.91 2.48 -8.97
C ALA A 47 22.00 2.04 -7.84
N VAL A 48 21.39 3.00 -7.12
CA VAL A 48 20.42 2.72 -6.06
C VAL A 48 19.17 2.05 -6.63
N LEU A 49 18.65 2.53 -7.74
CA LEU A 49 17.50 1.91 -8.42
C LEU A 49 17.79 0.47 -8.84
N ARG A 50 19.01 0.20 -9.32
CA ARG A 50 19.45 -1.16 -9.68
C ARG A 50 19.49 -2.07 -8.46
N LEU A 51 19.98 -1.59 -7.32
CA LEU A 51 19.99 -2.35 -6.07
C LEU A 51 18.58 -2.70 -5.61
N ILE A 52 17.66 -1.75 -5.66
CA ILE A 52 16.26 -1.97 -5.31
C ILE A 52 15.64 -3.02 -6.23
N LYS A 53 15.92 -2.96 -7.54
CA LYS A 53 15.45 -3.95 -8.50
C LYS A 53 15.96 -5.35 -8.19
N LEU A 54 17.24 -5.49 -7.88
CA LEU A 54 17.85 -6.76 -7.49
C LEU A 54 17.22 -7.31 -6.23
N TRP A 55 17.01 -6.45 -5.24
CA TRP A 55 16.38 -6.85 -3.98
C TRP A 55 14.93 -7.33 -4.18
N LEU A 56 14.13 -6.65 -5.01
CA LEU A 56 12.75 -7.05 -5.33
C LEU A 56 12.68 -8.41 -6.03
N LYS A 57 13.71 -8.76 -6.82
CA LYS A 57 13.81 -10.04 -7.54
C LYS A 57 14.54 -11.13 -6.76
N ALA A 58 15.08 -10.82 -5.57
CA ALA A 58 15.79 -11.80 -4.78
C ALA A 58 14.87 -12.94 -4.36
N PRO A 59 15.36 -14.21 -4.40
CA PRO A 59 14.59 -15.33 -3.87
C PRO A 59 14.31 -15.18 -2.38
N ILE A 60 13.12 -15.60 -1.96
CA ILE A 60 12.70 -15.56 -0.56
C ILE A 60 12.71 -16.97 -0.01
N GLU A 61 13.41 -17.18 1.11
CA GLU A 61 13.41 -18.43 1.86
C GLU A 61 12.37 -18.34 2.98
N GLU A 62 11.36 -19.20 2.93
CA GLU A 62 10.40 -19.36 4.00
C GLU A 62 10.68 -20.67 4.74
N ARG A 63 10.77 -20.58 6.07
CA ARG A 63 10.92 -21.76 6.95
C ARG A 63 9.56 -22.13 7.51
N GLY A 64 9.12 -23.35 7.21
CA GLY A 64 7.92 -23.91 7.83
C GLY A 64 8.13 -24.29 9.29
N GLY A 65 7.04 -24.40 10.05
CA GLY A 65 7.08 -24.81 11.45
C GLY A 65 7.59 -26.25 11.67
N ASP A 66 7.66 -27.06 10.62
CA ASP A 66 8.20 -28.41 10.58
C ASP A 66 9.70 -28.46 10.20
N GLY A 67 10.35 -27.32 10.04
CA GLY A 67 11.74 -27.21 9.60
C GLY A 67 11.93 -27.24 8.09
N SER A 68 10.86 -27.33 7.31
CA SER A 68 10.94 -27.28 5.84
C SER A 68 11.37 -25.89 5.36
N ARG A 69 12.07 -25.85 4.22
CA ARG A 69 12.48 -24.61 3.56
C ARG A 69 11.73 -24.48 2.25
N ARG A 70 11.15 -23.33 2.02
CA ARG A 70 10.49 -23.00 0.77
C ARG A 70 11.13 -21.77 0.17
N MET A 71 11.49 -21.84 -1.10
CA MET A 71 12.01 -20.73 -1.87
C MET A 71 10.92 -20.17 -2.77
N SER A 72 10.76 -18.85 -2.77
CA SER A 72 9.82 -18.15 -3.66
C SER A 72 10.48 -16.91 -4.27
N GLY A 73 9.94 -16.42 -5.37
CA GLY A 73 10.49 -15.27 -6.08
C GLY A 73 11.57 -15.64 -7.08
N GLY A 74 12.56 -14.78 -7.27
CA GLY A 74 13.66 -14.95 -8.22
C GLY A 74 13.53 -14.09 -9.47
N LYS A 75 14.36 -14.35 -10.48
CA LYS A 75 14.48 -13.50 -11.69
C LYS A 75 13.19 -13.33 -12.49
N GLY A 76 12.32 -14.34 -12.47
CA GLY A 76 11.02 -14.31 -13.17
C GLY A 76 9.93 -13.55 -12.42
N ASN A 77 10.17 -13.16 -11.17
CA ASN A 77 9.19 -12.44 -10.37
C ASN A 77 9.06 -10.99 -10.82
N THR A 78 7.84 -10.56 -11.14
CA THR A 78 7.55 -9.19 -11.60
C THR A 78 6.65 -8.41 -10.64
N ARG A 79 6.20 -9.03 -9.56
CA ARG A 79 5.28 -8.45 -8.58
C ARG A 79 5.67 -8.79 -7.16
N GLY A 80 5.26 -7.91 -6.26
CA GLY A 80 5.35 -8.11 -4.83
C GLY A 80 6.66 -7.67 -4.20
N THR A 81 6.58 -7.39 -2.91
CA THR A 81 7.73 -7.10 -2.05
C THR A 81 7.78 -8.13 -0.93
N PRO A 82 8.98 -8.50 -0.44
CA PRO A 82 9.08 -9.45 0.66
C PRO A 82 8.38 -8.91 1.93
N GLN A 83 7.46 -9.68 2.49
CA GLN A 83 6.88 -9.36 3.79
C GLN A 83 7.95 -9.53 4.87
N GLY A 84 8.03 -8.56 5.78
CA GLY A 84 9.05 -8.54 6.82
C GLY A 84 10.43 -8.06 6.37
N GLY A 85 10.61 -7.72 5.09
CA GLY A 85 11.82 -7.08 4.60
C GLY A 85 11.98 -5.66 5.17
N VAL A 86 13.21 -5.24 5.46
CA VAL A 86 13.48 -3.93 6.09
C VAL A 86 12.97 -2.75 5.24
N ALA A 87 13.13 -2.82 3.93
CA ALA A 87 12.73 -1.74 3.01
C ALA A 87 11.29 -1.88 2.51
N SER A 88 10.60 -3.02 2.74
CA SER A 88 9.27 -3.27 2.21
C SER A 88 8.22 -2.24 2.64
N PRO A 89 8.12 -1.84 3.92
CA PRO A 89 7.15 -0.82 4.32
C PRO A 89 7.38 0.53 3.64
N MET A 90 8.64 0.92 3.48
CA MET A 90 8.98 2.17 2.81
C MET A 90 8.61 2.14 1.33
N LEU A 91 8.93 1.06 0.63
CA LEU A 91 8.61 0.89 -0.79
C LEU A 91 7.11 0.83 -1.01
N ALA A 92 6.38 0.12 -0.16
CA ALA A 92 4.92 0.07 -0.21
C ALA A 92 4.30 1.46 0.02
N ASN A 93 4.81 2.26 0.94
CA ASN A 93 4.35 3.62 1.18
C ASN A 93 4.62 4.54 -0.02
N ILE A 94 5.76 4.41 -0.68
CA ILE A 94 6.06 5.16 -1.90
C ILE A 94 5.02 4.82 -2.99
N TYR A 95 4.71 3.55 -3.18
CA TYR A 95 3.71 3.11 -4.14
C TYR A 95 2.29 3.52 -3.72
N MET A 96 1.96 3.40 -2.43
CA MET A 96 0.67 3.79 -1.85
C MET A 96 0.40 5.29 -2.03
N ASN A 97 1.44 6.11 -2.09
CA ASN A 97 1.28 7.53 -2.38
C ASN A 97 0.57 7.79 -3.72
N ARG A 98 0.64 6.85 -4.67
CA ARG A 98 -0.13 6.92 -5.93
C ARG A 98 -1.63 6.89 -5.65
N PHE A 99 -2.09 6.01 -4.76
CA PHE A 99 -3.48 5.94 -4.33
C PHE A 99 -3.91 7.23 -3.64
N LEU A 100 -3.14 7.70 -2.68
CA LEU A 100 -3.45 8.92 -1.93
C LEU A 100 -3.48 10.16 -2.84
N LYS A 101 -2.57 10.24 -3.79
CA LYS A 101 -2.55 11.30 -4.79
C LYS A 101 -3.79 11.24 -5.68
N TYR A 102 -4.16 10.06 -6.15
CA TYR A 102 -5.35 9.86 -6.97
C TYR A 102 -6.63 10.21 -6.21
N TRP A 103 -6.72 9.81 -4.93
CA TRP A 103 -7.81 10.20 -4.03
C TRP A 103 -7.99 11.71 -3.97
N ARG A 104 -6.89 12.45 -3.79
CA ARG A 104 -6.92 13.92 -3.72
C ARG A 104 -7.28 14.56 -5.06
N LEU A 105 -6.68 14.09 -6.14
CA LEU A 105 -6.90 14.67 -7.47
C LEU A 105 -8.33 14.46 -7.97
N THR A 106 -8.94 13.33 -7.65
CA THR A 106 -10.33 13.02 -8.05
C THR A 106 -11.37 13.52 -7.04
N LYS A 107 -10.93 14.18 -5.97
CA LYS A 107 -11.80 14.74 -4.91
C LYS A 107 -12.76 13.71 -4.33
N ARG A 108 -12.30 12.46 -4.15
CA ARG A 108 -13.12 11.36 -3.62
C ARG A 108 -13.52 11.56 -2.17
N GLY A 109 -12.70 12.26 -1.38
CA GLY A 109 -13.04 12.63 -0.02
C GLY A 109 -14.33 13.42 0.04
N ASP A 110 -14.51 14.38 -0.85
CA ASP A 110 -15.74 15.18 -0.94
C ASP A 110 -16.91 14.35 -1.46
N ALA A 111 -16.69 13.55 -2.53
CA ALA A 111 -17.73 12.74 -3.15
C ALA A 111 -18.33 11.70 -2.19
N PHE A 112 -17.50 11.07 -1.38
CA PHE A 112 -17.92 10.04 -0.42
C PHE A 112 -18.15 10.56 0.99
N ARG A 113 -17.97 11.85 1.23
CA ARG A 113 -17.95 12.44 2.57
C ARG A 113 -17.06 11.63 3.49
N ALA A 114 -15.80 11.47 3.10
CA ALA A 114 -14.87 10.55 3.72
C ALA A 114 -13.49 11.18 3.89
N HIS A 115 -12.76 10.65 4.87
CA HIS A 115 -11.37 10.98 5.12
C HIS A 115 -10.52 9.73 5.18
N VAL A 116 -9.35 9.76 4.56
CA VAL A 116 -8.35 8.69 4.64
C VAL A 116 -7.38 9.02 5.76
N VAL A 117 -7.18 8.07 6.67
CA VAL A 117 -6.15 8.13 7.70
C VAL A 117 -5.19 6.99 7.48
N ALA A 118 -3.93 7.31 7.19
CA ALA A 118 -2.88 6.35 6.94
C ALA A 118 -1.87 6.33 8.09
N TYR A 119 -1.46 5.14 8.49
CA TYR A 119 -0.41 4.92 9.48
C TYR A 119 0.47 3.78 9.01
N ALA A 120 1.76 4.08 8.75
CA ALA A 120 2.71 3.12 8.17
C ALA A 120 2.14 2.50 6.89
N ASP A 121 1.99 1.20 6.84
CA ASP A 121 1.45 0.43 5.72
C ASP A 121 -0.06 0.17 5.82
N ASP A 122 -0.70 0.63 6.88
CA ASP A 122 -2.14 0.51 7.08
C ASP A 122 -2.87 1.80 6.79
N PHE A 123 -4.11 1.70 6.32
CA PHE A 123 -4.98 2.86 6.24
C PHE A 123 -6.44 2.48 6.46
N VAL A 124 -7.21 3.46 6.93
CA VAL A 124 -8.65 3.36 7.07
C VAL A 124 -9.32 4.55 6.38
N ILE A 125 -10.52 4.34 5.89
CA ILE A 125 -11.37 5.40 5.34
C ILE A 125 -12.57 5.56 6.27
N LEU A 126 -12.74 6.75 6.80
CA LEU A 126 -13.83 7.09 7.70
C LEU A 126 -14.87 7.91 6.93
N CYS A 127 -16.10 7.42 6.89
CA CYS A 127 -17.17 7.95 6.06
C CYS A 127 -18.40 8.34 6.86
N ARG A 128 -19.23 9.19 6.25
CA ARG A 128 -20.60 9.48 6.70
C ARG A 128 -21.59 8.84 5.72
N GLY A 129 -21.96 7.57 5.93
CA GLY A 129 -23.06 6.91 5.23
C GLY A 129 -22.78 6.43 3.80
N ARG A 130 -21.53 6.53 3.30
CA ARG A 130 -21.15 6.07 1.94
C ARG A 130 -19.99 5.08 1.93
N ALA A 131 -19.89 4.28 2.99
CA ALA A 131 -18.79 3.31 3.13
C ALA A 131 -18.77 2.27 2.02
N ALA A 132 -19.92 1.77 1.59
CA ALA A 132 -19.99 0.78 0.51
C ALA A 132 -19.45 1.32 -0.81
N GLU A 133 -19.79 2.55 -1.18
CA GLU A 133 -19.30 3.20 -2.39
C GLU A 133 -17.79 3.45 -2.32
N ALA A 134 -17.30 3.92 -1.18
CA ALA A 134 -15.89 4.14 -0.94
C ALA A 134 -15.09 2.83 -1.00
N ALA A 135 -15.61 1.76 -0.41
CA ALA A 135 -14.99 0.43 -0.45
C ALA A 135 -14.90 -0.10 -1.88
N THR A 136 -15.97 0.00 -2.67
CA THR A 136 -16.00 -0.44 -4.06
C THR A 136 -15.00 0.35 -4.92
N TRP A 137 -14.96 1.66 -4.77
CA TRP A 137 -14.03 2.51 -5.50
C TRP A 137 -12.58 2.19 -5.13
N THR A 138 -12.30 2.01 -3.84
CA THR A 138 -10.96 1.67 -3.35
C THR A 138 -10.47 0.35 -3.93
N LYS A 139 -11.31 -0.68 -3.91
CA LYS A 139 -10.96 -1.97 -4.51
C LYS A 139 -10.64 -1.86 -6.00
N SER A 140 -11.46 -1.10 -6.74
CA SER A 140 -11.24 -0.94 -8.18
C SER A 140 -9.95 -0.19 -8.50
N VAL A 141 -9.59 0.83 -7.71
CA VAL A 141 -8.34 1.57 -7.87
C VAL A 141 -7.14 0.72 -7.48
N MET A 142 -7.22 -0.03 -6.39
CA MET A 142 -6.14 -0.93 -5.97
C MET A 142 -5.86 -2.01 -7.02
N ILE A 143 -6.88 -2.54 -7.67
CA ILE A 143 -6.73 -3.48 -8.79
C ILE A 143 -6.01 -2.81 -9.98
N LYS A 144 -6.37 -1.57 -10.32
CA LYS A 144 -5.70 -0.82 -11.41
C LYS A 144 -4.26 -0.50 -11.10
N LEU A 145 -3.93 -0.22 -9.85
CA LEU A 145 -2.57 0.09 -9.40
C LEU A 145 -1.73 -1.17 -9.21
N GLY A 146 -2.34 -2.25 -8.88
CA GLY A 146 -1.71 -3.55 -8.65
C GLY A 146 -1.94 -4.54 -9.75
#